data_55776758250e2c28d8f3911cc984b428
#
_entry.id   55776758250e2c28d8f3911cc984b428
#
_cell.length_a   1.000
_cell.length_b   1.000
_cell.length_c   1.000
_cell.angle_alpha   90.00
_cell.angle_beta   90.00
_cell.angle_gamma   90.00
#
_symmetry.space_group_name_H-M   'P 1'
#
loop_
_entity.id
_entity.type
_entity.pdbx_description
1 polymer ?
#
loop_
_entity_poly.entity_id
_entity_poly.type
_entity_poly.pdbx_seq_one_letter_code
_entity_poly.pdbx_strand_id
1 'polypeptide(L)'
;MMLAMLSMAVGTGNIWRFPRIAATNGGGEFLVAWAICLFTWSIPLILIEFGMGRKTRLGPVGAFVRTLGARFAWMGAFIAFVAVAIMSYYSVVTGWTFRYFVAAAFGQVTAENSVGFWRDFSTSSAPVLPHVIAIVGATFIVAKGVKGIERTTTILMPILICIILLLTGRALMLPG
;
A
#
# COMPACT_ATOMS: atom_id res chain seq x y z
N MET A 1 -9.72 -15.62 -2.85
CA MET A 1 -8.81 -15.28 -3.98
C MET A 1 -9.07 -13.88 -4.56
N MET A 2 -10.30 -13.49 -4.93
CA MET A 2 -10.60 -12.15 -5.49
C MET A 2 -10.31 -11.02 -4.52
N LEU A 3 -10.70 -11.13 -3.24
CA LEU A 3 -10.39 -10.14 -2.20
C LEU A 3 -8.88 -10.01 -1.90
N ALA A 4 -8.13 -11.11 -2.02
CA ALA A 4 -6.68 -11.06 -1.89
C ALA A 4 -6.02 -10.30 -3.05
N MET A 5 -6.52 -10.46 -4.27
CA MET A 5 -6.06 -9.68 -5.43
C MET A 5 -6.40 -8.20 -5.27
N LEU A 6 -7.62 -7.87 -4.81
CA LEU A 6 -8.01 -6.49 -4.51
C LEU A 6 -7.11 -5.87 -3.43
N SER A 7 -6.75 -6.61 -2.39
CA SER A 7 -5.88 -6.10 -1.32
C SER A 7 -4.47 -5.79 -1.82
N MET A 8 -3.98 -6.53 -2.80
CA MET A 8 -2.68 -6.23 -3.42
C MET A 8 -2.72 -4.96 -4.28
N ALA A 9 -3.88 -4.64 -4.86
CA ALA A 9 -4.08 -3.43 -5.66
C ALA A 9 -4.31 -2.18 -4.82
N VAL A 10 -4.91 -2.33 -3.63
CA VAL A 10 -5.22 -1.19 -2.74
C VAL A 10 -4.08 -1.01 -1.74
N GLY A 11 -3.12 -0.19 -2.10
CA GLY A 11 -2.04 0.23 -1.19
C GLY A 11 -2.42 1.47 -0.38
N THR A 12 -1.69 1.73 0.69
CA THR A 12 -1.85 2.92 1.54
C THR A 12 -1.75 4.22 0.71
N GLY A 13 -0.91 4.22 -0.34
CA GLY A 13 -0.77 5.33 -1.26
C GLY A 13 -2.06 5.71 -2.00
N ASN A 14 -2.91 4.74 -2.31
CA ASN A 14 -4.18 4.98 -2.98
C ASN A 14 -5.18 5.72 -2.08
N ILE A 15 -5.04 5.58 -0.75
CA ILE A 15 -5.97 6.13 0.22
C ILE A 15 -5.60 7.58 0.60
N TRP A 16 -4.31 7.88 0.78
CA TRP A 16 -3.90 9.19 1.28
C TRP A 16 -3.08 10.00 0.29
N ARG A 17 -2.16 9.36 -0.46
CA ARG A 17 -1.25 10.08 -1.37
C ARG A 17 -1.92 10.43 -2.69
N PHE A 18 -2.63 9.49 -3.30
CA PHE A 18 -3.28 9.70 -4.59
C PHE A 18 -4.33 10.82 -4.56
N PRO A 19 -5.30 10.84 -3.61
CA PRO A 19 -6.27 11.94 -3.51
C PRO A 19 -5.61 13.30 -3.31
N ARG A 20 -4.56 13.36 -2.48
CA ARG A 20 -3.81 14.60 -2.26
C ARG A 20 -3.14 15.08 -3.55
N ILE A 21 -2.45 14.19 -4.29
CA ILE A 21 -1.80 14.55 -5.55
C ILE A 21 -2.85 14.98 -6.58
N ALA A 22 -3.95 14.28 -6.69
CA ALA A 22 -5.05 14.66 -7.58
C ALA A 22 -5.57 16.07 -7.27
N ALA A 23 -5.84 16.36 -5.99
CA ALA A 23 -6.33 17.67 -5.57
C ALA A 23 -5.33 18.81 -5.83
N THR A 24 -4.02 18.55 -5.66
CA THR A 24 -2.97 19.57 -5.85
C THR A 24 -2.55 19.77 -7.31
N ASN A 25 -2.95 18.89 -8.22
CA ASN A 25 -2.55 18.91 -9.64
C ASN A 25 -3.76 19.05 -10.59
N GLY A 26 -4.74 19.88 -10.23
CA GLY A 26 -5.85 20.21 -11.11
C GLY A 26 -7.06 19.27 -11.02
N GLY A 27 -7.13 18.40 -10.01
CA GLY A 27 -8.32 17.57 -9.75
C GLY A 27 -8.76 16.74 -10.95
N GLY A 28 -9.79 17.18 -11.65
CA GLY A 28 -10.36 16.46 -12.79
C GLY A 28 -9.38 16.27 -13.97
N GLU A 29 -8.57 17.28 -14.28
CA GLU A 29 -7.58 17.20 -15.35
C GLU A 29 -6.52 16.13 -15.07
N PHE A 30 -6.05 16.07 -13.83
CA PHE A 30 -5.15 15.01 -13.38
C PHE A 30 -5.79 13.62 -13.55
N LEU A 31 -7.08 13.46 -13.20
CA LEU A 31 -7.77 12.17 -13.32
C LEU A 31 -7.91 11.72 -14.78
N VAL A 32 -8.10 12.64 -15.71
CA VAL A 32 -8.12 12.31 -17.16
C VAL A 32 -6.76 11.83 -17.62
N ALA A 33 -5.69 12.57 -17.32
CA ALA A 33 -4.33 12.16 -17.66
C ALA A 33 -3.96 10.82 -17.03
N TRP A 34 -4.32 10.62 -15.75
CA TRP A 34 -4.12 9.35 -15.05
C TRP A 34 -4.86 8.20 -15.73
N ALA A 35 -6.12 8.40 -16.13
CA ALA A 35 -6.90 7.36 -16.81
C ALA A 35 -6.27 6.97 -18.15
N ILE A 36 -5.81 7.93 -18.95
CA ILE A 36 -5.09 7.66 -20.20
C ILE A 36 -3.85 6.81 -19.92
N CYS A 37 -3.01 7.20 -18.95
CA CYS A 37 -1.83 6.44 -18.57
C CYS A 37 -2.16 5.04 -18.03
N LEU A 38 -3.28 4.90 -17.29
CA LEU A 38 -3.73 3.60 -16.78
C LEU A 38 -4.02 2.63 -17.93
N PHE A 39 -4.77 3.07 -18.94
CA PHE A 39 -5.15 2.21 -20.07
C PHE A 39 -4.00 1.94 -21.03
N THR A 40 -3.15 2.95 -21.28
CA THR A 40 -2.07 2.82 -22.28
C THR A 40 -0.81 2.17 -21.73
N TRP A 41 -0.54 2.29 -20.43
CA TRP A 41 0.70 1.83 -19.81
C TRP A 41 0.47 0.74 -18.75
N SER A 42 -0.36 1.01 -17.73
CA SER A 42 -0.46 0.14 -16.57
C SER A 42 -1.13 -1.19 -16.88
N ILE A 43 -2.21 -1.18 -17.66
CA ILE A 43 -2.93 -2.43 -18.01
C ILE A 43 -2.08 -3.36 -18.88
N PRO A 44 -1.44 -2.91 -19.98
CA PRO A 44 -0.54 -3.76 -20.74
C PRO A 44 0.61 -4.32 -19.91
N LEU A 45 1.20 -3.51 -19.03
CA LEU A 45 2.30 -3.94 -18.18
C LEU A 45 1.87 -5.06 -17.21
N ILE A 46 0.72 -4.91 -16.54
CA ILE A 46 0.17 -5.92 -15.63
C ILE A 46 -0.13 -7.22 -16.39
N LEU A 47 -0.70 -7.15 -17.60
CA LEU A 47 -0.98 -8.33 -18.40
C LEU A 47 0.28 -9.12 -18.76
N ILE A 48 1.36 -8.41 -19.11
CA ILE A 48 2.67 -9.02 -19.38
C ILE A 48 3.21 -9.67 -18.10
N GLU A 49 3.17 -8.98 -16.97
CA GLU A 49 3.65 -9.47 -15.68
C GLU A 49 2.90 -10.74 -15.26
N PHE A 50 1.57 -10.74 -15.31
CA PHE A 50 0.75 -11.92 -15.03
C PHE A 50 1.03 -13.06 -16.01
N GLY A 51 1.18 -12.77 -17.29
CA GLY A 51 1.52 -13.75 -18.33
C GLY A 51 2.85 -14.43 -18.04
N MET A 52 3.88 -13.67 -17.73
CA MET A 52 5.20 -14.18 -17.35
C MET A 52 5.14 -15.01 -16.06
N GLY A 53 4.47 -14.50 -15.02
CA GLY A 53 4.34 -15.18 -13.74
C GLY A 53 3.62 -16.53 -13.86
N ARG A 54 2.50 -16.59 -14.60
CA ARG A 54 1.75 -17.82 -14.83
C ARG A 54 2.52 -18.85 -15.66
N LYS A 55 3.24 -18.40 -16.69
CA LYS A 55 4.02 -19.27 -17.58
C LYS A 55 5.23 -19.86 -16.88
N THR A 56 5.93 -19.06 -16.09
CA THR A 56 7.21 -19.49 -15.50
C THR A 56 7.05 -20.11 -14.11
N ARG A 57 6.08 -19.65 -13.32
CA ARG A 57 5.88 -19.99 -11.90
C ARG A 57 7.13 -19.77 -11.04
N LEU A 58 7.94 -18.79 -11.44
CA LEU A 58 9.18 -18.41 -10.77
C LEU A 58 9.04 -16.99 -10.22
N GLY A 59 9.89 -16.65 -9.24
CA GLY A 59 10.03 -15.26 -8.79
C GLY A 59 10.59 -14.36 -9.91
N PRO A 60 10.64 -13.03 -9.68
CA PRO A 60 10.97 -12.05 -10.74
C PRO A 60 12.24 -12.38 -11.51
N VAL A 61 13.34 -12.69 -10.81
CA VAL A 61 14.63 -13.03 -11.44
C VAL A 61 14.50 -14.24 -12.35
N GLY A 62 13.92 -15.33 -11.84
CA GLY A 62 13.73 -16.56 -12.60
C GLY A 62 12.78 -16.40 -13.79
N ALA A 63 11.75 -15.58 -13.64
CA ALA A 63 10.80 -15.28 -14.72
C ALA A 63 11.48 -14.56 -15.89
N PHE A 64 12.31 -13.55 -15.61
CA PHE A 64 13.08 -12.85 -16.64
C PHE A 64 14.10 -13.76 -17.32
N VAL A 65 14.87 -14.53 -16.54
CA VAL A 65 15.87 -15.47 -17.09
C VAL A 65 15.20 -16.47 -18.03
N ARG A 66 14.07 -17.06 -17.62
CA ARG A 66 13.39 -18.09 -18.39
C ARG A 66 12.69 -17.56 -19.64
N THR A 67 12.26 -16.28 -19.62
CA THR A 67 11.49 -15.70 -20.73
C THR A 67 12.38 -14.96 -21.72
N LEU A 68 13.39 -14.23 -21.24
CA LEU A 68 14.20 -13.33 -22.05
C LEU A 68 15.68 -13.75 -22.13
N GLY A 69 16.12 -14.68 -21.25
CA GLY A 69 17.50 -15.14 -21.18
C GLY A 69 18.27 -14.57 -20.00
N ALA A 70 19.39 -15.22 -19.65
CA ALA A 70 20.17 -14.92 -18.46
C ALA A 70 20.72 -13.47 -18.40
N ARG A 71 20.98 -12.85 -19.54
CA ARG A 71 21.44 -11.46 -19.62
C ARG A 71 20.45 -10.44 -19.02
N PHE A 72 19.17 -10.79 -18.92
CA PHE A 72 18.12 -9.93 -18.37
C PHE A 72 17.80 -10.23 -16.89
N ALA A 73 18.57 -11.08 -16.23
CA ALA A 73 18.41 -11.39 -14.80
C ALA A 73 18.42 -10.14 -13.92
N TRP A 74 19.20 -9.13 -14.27
CA TRP A 74 19.32 -7.87 -13.54
C TRP A 74 17.99 -7.11 -13.46
N MET A 75 17.13 -7.19 -14.49
CA MET A 75 15.81 -6.54 -14.49
C MET A 75 14.91 -7.17 -13.43
N GLY A 76 14.90 -8.50 -13.35
CA GLY A 76 14.18 -9.21 -12.29
C GLY A 76 14.75 -8.94 -10.89
N ALA A 77 16.09 -8.83 -10.77
CA ALA A 77 16.75 -8.46 -9.52
C ALA A 77 16.39 -7.02 -9.10
N PHE A 78 16.32 -6.08 -10.04
CA PHE A 78 15.91 -4.71 -9.77
C PHE A 78 14.47 -4.65 -9.26
N ILE A 79 13.54 -5.38 -9.88
CA ILE A 79 12.15 -5.46 -9.42
C ILE A 79 12.09 -6.03 -8.00
N ALA A 80 12.83 -7.10 -7.72
CA ALA A 80 12.90 -7.68 -6.39
C ALA A 80 13.45 -6.68 -5.35
N PHE A 81 14.51 -5.95 -5.70
CA PHE A 81 15.08 -4.89 -4.86
C PHE A 81 14.05 -3.79 -4.55
N VAL A 82 13.34 -3.29 -5.58
CA VAL A 82 12.30 -2.28 -5.41
C VAL A 82 11.19 -2.79 -4.49
N ALA A 83 10.77 -4.04 -4.64
CA ALA A 83 9.77 -4.64 -3.76
C ALA A 83 10.21 -4.68 -2.29
N VAL A 84 11.47 -5.03 -2.02
CA VAL A 84 12.06 -5.02 -0.67
C VAL A 84 12.14 -3.60 -0.11
N ALA A 85 12.57 -2.62 -0.92
CA ALA A 85 12.64 -1.22 -0.52
C ALA A 85 11.24 -0.66 -0.17
N ILE A 86 10.23 -0.97 -0.99
CA ILE A 86 8.85 -0.60 -0.73
C ILE A 86 8.35 -1.24 0.58
N MET A 87 8.59 -2.53 0.78
CA MET A 87 8.21 -3.23 2.01
C MET A 87 8.83 -2.58 3.25
N SER A 88 10.12 -2.23 3.19
CA SER A 88 10.82 -1.55 4.28
C SER A 88 10.20 -0.19 4.60
N TYR A 89 9.88 0.60 3.58
CA TYR A 89 9.19 1.87 3.74
C TYR A 89 7.79 1.71 4.37
N TYR A 90 6.99 0.79 3.82
CA TYR A 90 5.63 0.59 4.33
C TYR A 90 5.58 0.02 5.74
N SER A 91 6.57 -0.74 6.16
CA SER A 91 6.62 -1.24 7.54
C SER A 91 6.73 -0.09 8.55
N VAL A 92 7.50 0.95 8.24
CA VAL A 92 7.60 2.17 9.04
C VAL A 92 6.26 2.92 9.05
N VAL A 93 5.69 3.17 7.87
CA VAL A 93 4.40 3.87 7.74
C VAL A 93 3.28 3.15 8.48
N THR A 94 3.26 1.81 8.45
CA THR A 94 2.28 1.01 9.20
C THR A 94 2.44 1.20 10.70
N GLY A 95 3.67 1.23 11.21
CA GLY A 95 3.94 1.53 12.62
C GLY A 95 3.43 2.92 13.03
N TRP A 96 3.66 3.93 12.19
CA TRP A 96 3.14 5.29 12.42
C TRP A 96 1.62 5.34 12.42
N THR A 97 0.99 4.70 11.43
CA THR A 97 -0.47 4.63 11.32
C THR A 97 -1.08 3.97 12.56
N PHE A 98 -0.48 2.87 13.03
CA PHE A 98 -0.93 2.19 14.24
C PHE A 98 -0.83 3.10 15.48
N ARG A 99 0.27 3.82 15.65
CA ARG A 99 0.42 4.78 16.77
C ARG A 99 -0.62 5.90 16.71
N TYR A 100 -0.84 6.46 15.50
CA TYR A 100 -1.85 7.51 15.32
C TYR A 100 -3.26 7.00 15.56
N PHE A 101 -3.57 5.79 15.11
CA PHE A 101 -4.86 5.14 15.38
C PHE A 101 -5.13 5.03 16.87
N VAL A 102 -4.15 4.51 17.64
CA VAL A 102 -4.26 4.41 19.10
C VAL A 102 -4.43 5.77 19.74
N ALA A 103 -3.59 6.74 19.36
CA ALA A 103 -3.64 8.09 19.93
C ALA A 103 -4.98 8.80 19.63
N ALA A 104 -5.52 8.63 18.44
CA ALA A 104 -6.83 9.19 18.06
C ALA A 104 -7.97 8.51 18.81
N ALA A 105 -7.92 7.18 18.97
CA ALA A 105 -8.93 6.43 19.70
C ALA A 105 -9.02 6.86 21.19
N PHE A 106 -7.90 7.26 21.78
CA PHE A 106 -7.86 7.79 23.16
C PHE A 106 -7.95 9.32 23.25
N GLY A 107 -8.28 10.02 22.16
CA GLY A 107 -8.43 11.48 22.15
C GLY A 107 -7.13 12.26 22.39
N GLN A 108 -5.95 11.64 22.21
CA GLN A 108 -4.66 12.27 22.42
C GLN A 108 -4.25 13.21 21.28
N VAL A 109 -4.84 13.04 20.09
CA VAL A 109 -4.58 13.86 18.90
C VAL A 109 -5.81 14.71 18.60
N THR A 110 -5.62 16.03 18.62
CA THR A 110 -6.62 17.03 18.25
C THR A 110 -6.09 17.86 17.06
N ALA A 111 -6.98 18.65 16.43
CA ALA A 111 -6.58 19.54 15.35
C ALA A 111 -5.48 20.54 15.80
N GLU A 112 -5.54 20.97 17.04
CA GLU A 112 -4.63 21.98 17.61
C GLU A 112 -3.23 21.40 17.94
N ASN A 113 -3.15 20.16 18.44
CA ASN A 113 -1.89 19.55 18.87
C ASN A 113 -1.25 18.63 17.83
N SER A 114 -1.91 18.39 16.68
CA SER A 114 -1.49 17.39 15.68
C SER A 114 -0.07 17.58 15.17
N VAL A 115 0.35 18.85 14.96
CA VAL A 115 1.69 19.19 14.47
C VAL A 115 2.75 18.93 15.55
N GLY A 116 2.47 19.34 16.79
CA GLY A 116 3.33 19.07 17.94
C GLY A 116 3.49 17.58 18.19
N PHE A 117 2.39 16.85 18.21
CA PHE A 117 2.38 15.40 18.38
C PHE A 117 3.23 14.69 17.30
N TRP A 118 3.13 15.11 16.04
CA TRP A 118 3.94 14.58 14.95
C TRP A 118 5.43 14.85 15.19
N ARG A 119 5.77 16.08 15.52
CA ARG A 119 7.16 16.48 15.75
C ARG A 119 7.80 15.67 16.87
N ASP A 120 7.13 15.58 18.02
CA ASP A 120 7.64 14.86 19.19
C ASP A 120 7.76 13.36 18.91
N PHE A 121 6.78 12.79 18.21
CA PHE A 121 6.81 11.41 17.81
C PHE A 121 7.93 11.11 16.81
N SER A 122 8.10 11.92 15.77
CA SER A 122 9.05 11.67 14.67
C SER A 122 10.51 11.90 15.08
N THR A 123 10.79 12.75 16.07
CA THR A 123 12.15 13.07 16.53
C THR A 123 12.63 12.23 17.70
N SER A 124 11.76 11.42 18.28
CA SER A 124 12.07 10.55 19.43
C SER A 124 12.28 9.09 19.01
N SER A 125 12.56 8.22 19.97
CA SER A 125 12.57 6.76 19.78
C SER A 125 11.18 6.12 19.81
N ALA A 126 10.13 6.90 20.03
CA ALA A 126 8.75 6.41 20.11
C ALA A 126 8.25 5.65 18.87
N PRO A 127 8.69 5.94 17.61
CA PRO A 127 8.32 5.17 16.44
C PRO A 127 8.78 3.72 16.43
N VAL A 128 9.84 3.38 17.16
CA VAL A 128 10.46 2.04 17.12
C VAL A 128 9.50 0.95 17.59
N LEU A 129 8.82 1.16 18.70
CA LEU A 129 7.90 0.15 19.26
C LEU A 129 6.72 -0.17 18.32
N PRO A 130 5.94 0.81 17.81
CA PRO A 130 4.89 0.54 16.84
C PRO A 130 5.40 -0.13 15.56
N HIS A 131 6.60 0.24 15.10
CA HIS A 131 7.23 -0.37 13.95
C HIS A 131 7.54 -1.86 14.19
N VAL A 132 8.13 -2.21 15.33
CA VAL A 132 8.38 -3.61 15.71
C VAL A 132 7.08 -4.40 15.79
N ILE A 133 6.04 -3.84 16.41
CA ILE A 133 4.72 -4.49 16.50
C ILE A 133 4.15 -4.75 15.10
N ALA A 134 4.26 -3.79 14.18
CA ALA A 134 3.79 -3.94 12.81
C ALA A 134 4.54 -5.06 12.06
N ILE A 135 5.87 -5.11 12.17
CA ILE A 135 6.69 -6.15 11.53
C ILE A 135 6.34 -7.53 12.11
N VAL A 136 6.29 -7.66 13.43
CA VAL A 136 5.98 -8.92 14.10
C VAL A 136 4.58 -9.40 13.69
N GLY A 137 3.58 -8.53 13.71
CA GLY A 137 2.21 -8.84 13.28
C GLY A 137 2.15 -9.30 11.82
N ALA A 138 2.79 -8.56 10.91
CA ALA A 138 2.87 -8.94 9.50
C ALA A 138 3.59 -10.29 9.31
N THR A 139 4.69 -10.52 10.04
CA THR A 139 5.43 -11.79 9.99
C THR A 139 4.57 -12.97 10.41
N PHE A 140 3.78 -12.83 11.47
CA PHE A 140 2.83 -13.88 11.90
C PHE A 140 1.79 -14.22 10.84
N ILE A 141 1.30 -13.21 10.11
CA ILE A 141 0.32 -13.41 9.04
C ILE A 141 0.98 -14.15 7.87
N VAL A 142 2.15 -13.68 7.43
CA VAL A 142 2.89 -14.23 6.29
C VAL A 142 3.43 -15.64 6.59
N ALA A 143 3.85 -15.92 7.82
CA ALA A 143 4.32 -17.24 8.25
C ALA A 143 3.27 -18.35 8.07
N LYS A 144 1.98 -17.99 8.04
CA LYS A 144 0.89 -18.94 7.74
C LYS A 144 0.70 -19.18 6.23
N GLY A 145 1.58 -18.59 5.40
CA GLY A 145 1.56 -18.70 3.95
C GLY A 145 0.33 -18.03 3.31
N VAL A 146 0.01 -18.45 2.08
CA VAL A 146 -1.09 -17.85 1.28
C VAL A 146 -2.42 -17.86 2.02
N LYS A 147 -2.72 -18.94 2.76
CA LYS A 147 -3.97 -19.05 3.54
C LYS A 147 -4.08 -17.99 4.65
N GLY A 148 -2.96 -17.65 5.31
CA GLY A 148 -2.92 -16.60 6.31
C GLY A 148 -3.18 -15.22 5.70
N ILE A 149 -2.55 -14.92 4.59
CA ILE A 149 -2.74 -13.68 3.83
C ILE A 149 -4.20 -13.58 3.37
N GLU A 150 -4.75 -14.63 2.75
CA GLU A 150 -6.12 -14.65 2.22
C GLU A 150 -7.16 -14.44 3.34
N ARG A 151 -7.00 -15.12 4.47
CA ARG A 151 -7.91 -14.96 5.63
C ARG A 151 -7.87 -13.52 6.16
N THR A 152 -6.69 -12.95 6.31
CA THR A 152 -6.53 -11.58 6.83
C THR A 152 -7.14 -10.56 5.87
N THR A 153 -6.89 -10.69 4.58
CA THR A 153 -7.43 -9.78 3.56
C THR A 153 -8.94 -9.89 3.42
N THR A 154 -9.51 -11.09 3.60
CA THR A 154 -10.96 -11.29 3.58
C THR A 154 -11.67 -10.52 4.70
N ILE A 155 -11.00 -10.30 5.83
CA ILE A 155 -11.54 -9.51 6.95
C ILE A 155 -11.25 -8.02 6.75
N LEU A 156 -10.00 -7.66 6.43
CA LEU A 156 -9.56 -6.28 6.38
C LEU A 156 -10.15 -5.51 5.19
N MET A 157 -10.32 -6.14 4.03
CA MET A 157 -10.79 -5.44 2.84
C MET A 157 -12.23 -4.92 2.95
N PRO A 158 -13.23 -5.69 3.41
CA PRO A 158 -14.56 -5.15 3.66
C PRO A 158 -14.56 -4.01 4.67
N ILE A 159 -13.80 -4.13 5.75
CA ILE A 159 -13.67 -3.07 6.76
C ILE A 159 -13.11 -1.80 6.12
N LEU A 160 -12.06 -1.90 5.33
CA LEU A 160 -11.45 -0.78 4.62
C LEU A 160 -12.45 -0.11 3.66
N ILE A 161 -13.17 -0.90 2.87
CA ILE A 161 -14.20 -0.38 1.94
C ILE A 161 -15.29 0.36 2.72
N CYS A 162 -15.79 -0.20 3.81
CA CYS A 162 -16.78 0.45 4.66
C CYS A 162 -16.26 1.79 5.22
N ILE A 163 -15.02 1.84 5.70
CA ILE A 163 -14.40 3.07 6.22
C ILE A 163 -14.30 4.12 5.10
N ILE A 164 -13.84 3.75 3.90
CA ILE A 164 -13.74 4.67 2.76
C ILE A 164 -15.11 5.22 2.38
N LEU A 165 -16.13 4.38 2.31
CA LEU A 165 -17.50 4.83 1.98
C LEU A 165 -18.05 5.78 3.04
N LEU A 166 -17.84 5.48 4.33
CA LEU A 166 -18.23 6.35 5.43
C LEU A 166 -17.52 7.72 5.36
N LEU A 167 -16.21 7.72 5.12
CA LEU A 167 -15.42 8.95 5.00
C LEU A 167 -15.86 9.77 3.78
N THR A 168 -16.11 9.12 2.64
CA THR A 168 -16.59 9.76 1.43
C THR A 168 -17.98 10.37 1.64
N GLY A 169 -18.90 9.60 2.24
CA GLY A 169 -20.23 10.10 2.59
C GLY A 169 -20.16 11.31 3.53
N ARG A 170 -19.28 11.26 4.53
CA ARG A 170 -19.04 12.39 5.45
C ARG A 170 -18.46 13.60 4.71
N ALA A 171 -17.50 13.40 3.83
CA ALA A 171 -16.88 14.47 3.06
C ALA A 171 -17.90 15.20 2.16
N LEU A 172 -18.82 14.47 1.55
CA LEU A 172 -19.90 15.06 0.72
C LEU A 172 -20.92 15.88 1.52
N MET A 173 -21.00 15.66 2.84
CA MET A 173 -21.89 16.41 3.72
C MET A 173 -21.23 17.65 4.36
N LEU A 174 -19.93 17.84 4.15
CA LEU A 174 -19.22 19.02 4.64
C LEU A 174 -19.44 20.18 3.66
N PRO A 175 -19.66 21.41 4.16
CA PRO A 175 -19.69 22.59 3.32
C PRO A 175 -18.34 22.74 2.62
N GLY A 176 -18.36 22.90 1.29
CA GLY A 176 -17.18 23.12 0.46
C GLY A 176 -16.54 24.48 0.68
#